data_53c18ec3d4e462a480d7a38cdecc94c4
#
_entry.id   53c18ec3d4e462a480d7a38cdecc94c4
#
_cell.length_a   1.000
_cell.length_b   1.000
_cell.length_c   1.000
_cell.angle_alpha   90.00
_cell.angle_beta   90.00
_cell.angle_gamma   90.00
#
_symmetry.space_group_name_H-M   'P 1'
#
loop_
_entity.id
_entity.type
_entity.pdbx_description
1 polymer ?
#
loop_
_entity_poly.entity_id
_entity_poly.type
_entity_poly.pdbx_seq_one_letter_code
_entity_poly.pdbx_strand_id
1 'polypeptide(L)'
;MSDLDLGPEQLERYARHVVMDDVGPEGQAALLDASVLVVGAGGLGSPAIQYLAAAGIGRLGIVDDDVVERSNLQRQVLHGEADVGRPKVESAAEAVAALNPDATVEPHETRLTAENAMELVSDYDVVLDASDNFPTRFLVNDACVLSETPFVHGAVYQFEGQLTTVAAGGRPCYRCLFPQAPPPGTVPNCATAGVLGVLPGTIGAMQATEAIKLILGVGDPLTGAVVYYDARDPGTDRIPLEPRPDCAICGDDPEIRDVADVTYDGGCTVDAD
;
A
#
# COMPACT_ATOMS: atom_id res chain seq x y z
N MET A 1 4.09 15.39 30.42
CA MET A 1 3.76 13.97 30.49
C MET A 1 2.33 13.92 29.97
N SER A 2 2.17 13.63 28.69
CA SER A 2 0.85 13.32 28.12
C SER A 2 0.38 12.04 28.81
N ASP A 3 -0.84 12.02 29.35
CA ASP A 3 -1.49 10.80 29.81
C ASP A 3 -1.62 9.90 28.56
N LEU A 4 -0.72 8.93 28.44
CA LEU A 4 -0.80 7.85 27.45
C LEU A 4 -1.92 6.93 27.90
N ASP A 5 -3.11 7.17 27.38
CA ASP A 5 -4.35 6.57 27.87
C ASP A 5 -4.65 5.25 27.14
N LEU A 6 -3.68 4.31 27.15
CA LEU A 6 -3.97 2.93 26.72
C LEU A 6 -4.78 2.23 27.79
N GLY A 7 -6.01 1.82 27.43
CA GLY A 7 -6.85 1.05 28.30
C GLY A 7 -6.27 -0.33 28.65
N PRO A 8 -6.74 -0.99 29.74
CA PRO A 8 -6.22 -2.31 30.13
C PRO A 8 -6.30 -3.37 29.02
N GLU A 9 -7.36 -3.37 28.22
CA GLU A 9 -7.54 -4.31 27.10
C GLU A 9 -6.54 -4.03 25.97
N GLN A 10 -6.23 -2.75 25.68
CA GLN A 10 -5.21 -2.35 24.71
C GLN A 10 -3.80 -2.72 25.21
N LEU A 11 -3.49 -2.51 26.48
CA LEU A 11 -2.23 -2.94 27.07
C LEU A 11 -2.02 -4.46 26.99
N GLU A 12 -3.08 -5.25 27.14
CA GLU A 12 -3.04 -6.69 26.94
C GLU A 12 -2.86 -7.05 25.46
N ARG A 13 -3.65 -6.46 24.56
CA ARG A 13 -3.61 -6.70 23.12
C ARG A 13 -2.26 -6.38 22.53
N TYR A 14 -1.71 -5.21 22.85
CA TYR A 14 -0.47 -4.70 22.27
C TYR A 14 0.77 -4.91 23.15
N ALA A 15 0.68 -5.81 24.14
CA ALA A 15 1.75 -6.05 25.11
C ALA A 15 3.12 -6.33 24.45
N ARG A 16 3.13 -6.97 23.26
CA ARG A 16 4.37 -7.28 22.53
C ARG A 16 5.01 -6.05 21.86
N HIS A 17 4.22 -5.06 21.49
CA HIS A 17 4.69 -3.77 20.98
C HIS A 17 5.16 -2.88 22.14
N VAL A 18 4.37 -2.80 23.20
CA VAL A 18 4.65 -1.93 24.36
C VAL A 18 5.97 -2.26 25.05
N VAL A 19 6.44 -3.51 25.00
CA VAL A 19 7.73 -3.91 25.59
C VAL A 19 8.94 -3.73 24.68
N MET A 20 8.75 -3.30 23.44
CA MET A 20 9.84 -3.02 22.51
C MET A 20 10.37 -1.60 22.76
N ASP A 21 11.69 -1.45 22.89
CA ASP A 21 12.33 -0.16 23.12
C ASP A 21 12.02 0.89 22.03
N ASP A 22 11.92 0.43 20.76
CA ASP A 22 11.66 1.30 19.61
C ASP A 22 10.17 1.60 19.38
N VAL A 23 9.25 0.95 20.09
CA VAL A 23 7.81 1.18 19.98
C VAL A 23 7.27 1.78 21.28
N GLY A 24 7.29 1.01 22.35
CA GLY A 24 6.81 1.46 23.64
C GLY A 24 5.32 1.81 23.69
N PRO A 25 4.83 2.34 24.79
CA PRO A 25 3.46 2.85 24.89
C PRO A 25 3.19 4.03 23.95
N GLU A 26 4.18 4.92 23.77
CA GLU A 26 4.11 6.09 22.90
C GLU A 26 3.94 5.71 21.43
N GLY A 27 4.73 4.75 20.96
CA GLY A 27 4.61 4.25 19.61
C GLY A 27 3.27 3.53 19.39
N GLN A 28 2.79 2.77 20.37
CA GLN A 28 1.47 2.13 20.26
C GLN A 28 0.34 3.17 20.20
N ALA A 29 0.43 4.24 20.97
CA ALA A 29 -0.55 5.33 20.88
C ALA A 29 -0.49 6.00 19.50
N ALA A 30 0.71 6.22 18.94
CA ALA A 30 0.86 6.75 17.59
C ALA A 30 0.23 5.84 16.51
N LEU A 31 0.34 4.52 16.66
CA LEU A 31 -0.34 3.57 15.75
C LEU A 31 -1.87 3.67 15.85
N LEU A 32 -2.41 3.81 17.06
CA LEU A 32 -3.86 3.94 17.29
C LEU A 32 -4.42 5.27 16.75
N ASP A 33 -3.62 6.32 16.72
CA ASP A 33 -4.01 7.62 16.16
C ASP A 33 -3.80 7.70 14.64
N ALA A 34 -3.00 6.78 14.07
CA ALA A 34 -2.63 6.81 12.66
C ALA A 34 -3.73 6.28 11.73
N SER A 35 -3.65 6.76 10.48
CA SER A 35 -4.53 6.37 9.39
C SER A 35 -3.75 5.85 8.18
N VAL A 36 -4.22 4.76 7.58
CA VAL A 36 -3.60 4.14 6.40
C VAL A 36 -4.64 3.86 5.34
N LEU A 37 -4.40 4.33 4.12
CA LEU A 37 -5.19 3.96 2.94
C LEU A 37 -4.56 2.76 2.24
N VAL A 38 -5.32 1.70 2.03
CA VAL A 38 -4.90 0.54 1.24
C VAL A 38 -5.64 0.53 -0.09
N VAL A 39 -4.91 0.71 -1.18
CA VAL A 39 -5.45 0.67 -2.54
C VAL A 39 -5.33 -0.76 -3.06
N GLY A 40 -6.45 -1.46 -3.06
CA GLY A 40 -6.58 -2.88 -3.42
C GLY A 40 -6.69 -3.82 -2.21
N ALA A 41 -7.80 -4.55 -2.10
CA ALA A 41 -8.04 -5.62 -1.12
C ALA A 41 -7.76 -7.01 -1.70
N GLY A 42 -6.81 -7.07 -2.64
CA GLY A 42 -6.38 -8.29 -3.34
C GLY A 42 -5.33 -9.10 -2.58
N GLY A 43 -4.42 -9.74 -3.31
CA GLY A 43 -3.40 -10.63 -2.74
C GLY A 43 -2.38 -9.91 -1.85
N LEU A 44 -1.96 -8.71 -2.22
CA LEU A 44 -1.05 -7.85 -1.44
C LEU A 44 -1.80 -7.18 -0.28
N GLY A 45 -2.96 -6.57 -0.58
CA GLY A 45 -3.77 -5.86 0.41
C GLY A 45 -4.28 -6.77 1.53
N SER A 46 -4.66 -8.01 1.23
CA SER A 46 -5.17 -8.95 2.24
C SER A 46 -4.27 -9.10 3.47
N PRO A 47 -3.02 -9.51 3.35
CA PRO A 47 -2.13 -9.62 4.51
C PRO A 47 -1.75 -8.25 5.08
N ALA A 48 -1.60 -7.22 4.23
CA ALA A 48 -1.28 -5.88 4.70
C ALA A 48 -2.37 -5.33 5.63
N ILE A 49 -3.65 -5.40 5.22
CA ILE A 49 -4.80 -4.99 6.03
C ILE A 49 -4.85 -5.75 7.35
N GLN A 50 -4.66 -7.08 7.32
CA GLN A 50 -4.68 -7.89 8.54
C GLN A 50 -3.57 -7.48 9.52
N TYR A 51 -2.33 -7.29 9.06
CA TYR A 51 -1.22 -6.90 9.93
C TYR A 51 -1.33 -5.47 10.44
N LEU A 52 -1.81 -4.52 9.62
CA LEU A 52 -2.06 -3.15 10.07
C LEU A 52 -3.17 -3.10 11.13
N ALA A 53 -4.27 -3.82 10.91
CA ALA A 53 -5.34 -3.94 11.89
C ALA A 53 -4.85 -4.59 13.18
N ALA A 54 -4.10 -5.72 13.10
CA ALA A 54 -3.55 -6.41 14.27
C ALA A 54 -2.54 -5.54 15.04
N ALA A 55 -1.76 -4.69 14.33
CA ALA A 55 -0.83 -3.75 14.93
C ALA A 55 -1.52 -2.58 15.65
N GLY A 56 -2.80 -2.36 15.39
CA GLY A 56 -3.57 -1.29 16.02
C GLY A 56 -3.55 0.03 15.26
N ILE A 57 -3.48 0.00 13.91
CA ILE A 57 -3.76 1.21 13.12
C ILE A 57 -5.22 1.59 13.36
N GLY A 58 -5.44 2.81 13.85
CA GLY A 58 -6.76 3.25 14.31
C GLY A 58 -7.76 3.44 13.19
N ARG A 59 -7.32 3.89 11.99
CA ARG A 59 -8.18 4.11 10.83
C ARG A 59 -7.59 3.48 9.57
N LEU A 60 -8.34 2.57 8.95
CA LEU A 60 -7.97 1.91 7.70
C LEU A 60 -8.98 2.26 6.61
N GLY A 61 -8.56 3.07 5.62
CA GLY A 61 -9.29 3.20 4.36
C GLY A 61 -8.97 2.02 3.44
N ILE A 62 -9.98 1.44 2.81
CA ILE A 62 -9.79 0.34 1.86
C ILE A 62 -10.53 0.68 0.57
N VAL A 63 -9.77 0.83 -0.53
CA VAL A 63 -10.32 1.14 -1.86
C VAL A 63 -10.23 -0.10 -2.74
N ASP A 64 -11.37 -0.63 -3.17
CA ASP A 64 -11.45 -1.75 -4.14
C ASP A 64 -12.87 -1.75 -4.75
N ASP A 65 -13.00 -1.90 -6.06
CA ASP A 65 -14.28 -1.94 -6.79
C ASP A 65 -14.73 -3.36 -7.14
N ASP A 66 -13.97 -4.38 -6.76
CA ASP A 66 -14.23 -5.77 -7.09
C ASP A 66 -15.10 -6.49 -6.04
N VAL A 67 -15.65 -7.62 -6.49
CA VAL A 67 -16.26 -8.64 -5.61
C VAL A 67 -15.27 -9.79 -5.36
N VAL A 68 -15.49 -10.52 -4.28
CA VAL A 68 -14.73 -11.73 -3.97
C VAL A 68 -15.08 -12.84 -4.95
N GLU A 69 -14.08 -13.38 -5.62
CA GLU A 69 -14.21 -14.55 -6.49
C GLU A 69 -13.54 -15.77 -5.87
N ARG A 70 -14.06 -16.98 -6.13
CA ARG A 70 -13.45 -18.23 -5.64
C ARG A 70 -12.01 -18.39 -6.10
N SER A 71 -11.67 -17.94 -7.31
CA SER A 71 -10.31 -17.91 -7.86
C SER A 71 -9.34 -17.01 -7.09
N ASN A 72 -9.86 -16.10 -6.29
CA ASN A 72 -9.06 -15.20 -5.46
C ASN A 72 -8.56 -15.86 -4.17
N LEU A 73 -9.32 -16.81 -3.61
CA LEU A 73 -9.13 -17.34 -2.26
C LEU A 73 -7.78 -18.05 -2.05
N GLN A 74 -7.12 -18.47 -3.11
CA GLN A 74 -5.79 -19.08 -3.02
C GLN A 74 -4.67 -18.10 -2.63
N ARG A 75 -4.95 -16.75 -2.64
CA ARG A 75 -3.96 -15.70 -2.30
C ARG A 75 -4.55 -14.51 -1.55
N GLN A 76 -5.86 -14.30 -1.59
CA GLN A 76 -6.55 -13.20 -0.91
C GLN A 76 -7.10 -13.69 0.44
N VAL A 77 -6.18 -13.93 1.38
CA VAL A 77 -6.46 -14.62 2.65
C VAL A 77 -7.33 -13.84 3.65
N LEU A 78 -7.65 -12.60 3.33
CA LEU A 78 -8.59 -11.75 4.08
C LEU A 78 -10.03 -12.23 3.90
N HIS A 79 -10.34 -12.83 2.74
CA HIS A 79 -11.66 -13.27 2.34
C HIS A 79 -11.82 -14.79 2.51
N GLY A 80 -13.03 -15.24 2.81
CA GLY A 80 -13.38 -16.66 2.95
C GLY A 80 -14.37 -17.15 1.90
N GLU A 81 -14.68 -18.45 1.88
CA GLU A 81 -15.65 -19.06 0.96
C GLU A 81 -17.06 -18.46 1.10
N ALA A 82 -17.42 -18.00 2.31
CA ALA A 82 -18.72 -17.36 2.57
C ALA A 82 -18.82 -15.94 1.94
N ASP A 83 -17.70 -15.35 1.56
CA ASP A 83 -17.65 -13.99 1.01
C ASP A 83 -17.77 -13.96 -0.52
N VAL A 84 -17.75 -15.12 -1.19
CA VAL A 84 -17.83 -15.17 -2.66
C VAL A 84 -19.08 -14.45 -3.17
N GLY A 85 -18.86 -13.45 -4.04
CA GLY A 85 -19.88 -12.58 -4.62
C GLY A 85 -20.17 -11.30 -3.82
N ARG A 86 -19.56 -11.11 -2.66
CA ARG A 86 -19.68 -9.88 -1.87
C ARG A 86 -18.60 -8.87 -2.27
N PRO A 87 -18.83 -7.54 -2.08
CA PRO A 87 -17.78 -6.54 -2.24
C PRO A 87 -16.57 -6.85 -1.36
N LYS A 88 -15.37 -6.76 -1.93
CA LYS A 88 -14.13 -7.04 -1.19
C LYS A 88 -13.96 -6.10 0.02
N VAL A 89 -14.33 -4.84 -0.12
CA VAL A 89 -14.21 -3.84 0.96
C VAL A 89 -15.12 -4.14 2.14
N GLU A 90 -16.33 -4.70 1.91
CA GLU A 90 -17.23 -5.12 2.99
C GLU A 90 -16.70 -6.35 3.73
N SER A 91 -16.26 -7.38 2.98
CA SER A 91 -15.62 -8.57 3.55
C SER A 91 -14.38 -8.19 4.35
N ALA A 92 -13.56 -7.26 3.87
CA ALA A 92 -12.39 -6.74 4.57
C ALA A 92 -12.77 -6.04 5.89
N ALA A 93 -13.80 -5.18 5.87
CA ALA A 93 -14.25 -4.48 7.06
C ALA A 93 -14.74 -5.45 8.16
N GLU A 94 -15.49 -6.49 7.79
CA GLU A 94 -15.93 -7.52 8.74
C GLU A 94 -14.75 -8.31 9.31
N ALA A 95 -13.78 -8.67 8.47
CA ALA A 95 -12.58 -9.40 8.90
C ALA A 95 -11.73 -8.57 9.89
N VAL A 96 -11.56 -7.26 9.62
CA VAL A 96 -10.86 -6.35 10.52
C VAL A 96 -11.61 -6.20 11.84
N ALA A 97 -12.93 -5.97 11.82
CA ALA A 97 -13.73 -5.83 13.03
C ALA A 97 -13.69 -7.09 13.90
N ALA A 98 -13.63 -8.28 13.29
CA ALA A 98 -13.47 -9.54 14.01
C ALA A 98 -12.07 -9.73 14.61
N LEU A 99 -11.04 -9.16 13.98
CA LEU A 99 -9.64 -9.26 14.42
C LEU A 99 -9.31 -8.25 15.52
N ASN A 100 -9.68 -6.99 15.31
CA ASN A 100 -9.33 -5.89 16.21
C ASN A 100 -10.42 -4.82 16.27
N PRO A 101 -11.18 -4.72 17.37
CA PRO A 101 -12.23 -3.72 17.54
C PRO A 101 -11.70 -2.29 17.72
N ASP A 102 -10.39 -2.10 17.97
CA ASP A 102 -9.78 -0.75 18.05
C ASP A 102 -9.57 -0.14 16.65
N ALA A 103 -9.55 -0.96 15.59
CA ALA A 103 -9.36 -0.51 14.22
C ALA A 103 -10.71 -0.18 13.56
N THR A 104 -10.87 1.03 13.06
CA THR A 104 -12.02 1.46 12.27
C THR A 104 -11.72 1.31 10.79
N VAL A 105 -12.62 0.68 10.04
CA VAL A 105 -12.50 0.56 8.58
C VAL A 105 -13.45 1.52 7.88
N GLU A 106 -12.92 2.26 6.91
CA GLU A 106 -13.68 3.07 5.95
C GLU A 106 -13.66 2.35 4.59
N PRO A 107 -14.72 1.62 4.25
CA PRO A 107 -14.78 0.90 2.98
C PRO A 107 -15.16 1.85 1.85
N HIS A 108 -14.29 1.97 0.85
CA HIS A 108 -14.53 2.72 -0.37
C HIS A 108 -14.76 1.75 -1.53
N GLU A 109 -16.02 1.36 -1.76
CA GLU A 109 -16.42 0.51 -2.90
C GLU A 109 -16.39 1.35 -4.19
N THR A 110 -15.19 1.65 -4.64
CA THR A 110 -14.96 2.47 -5.83
C THR A 110 -13.59 2.15 -6.44
N ARG A 111 -13.47 2.43 -7.74
CA ARG A 111 -12.18 2.47 -8.40
C ARG A 111 -11.46 3.78 -8.08
N LEU A 112 -10.14 3.70 -7.84
CA LEU A 112 -9.33 4.91 -7.77
C LEU A 112 -9.19 5.51 -9.17
N THR A 113 -9.56 6.79 -9.32
CA THR A 113 -9.53 7.55 -10.58
C THR A 113 -8.90 8.92 -10.34
N ALA A 114 -8.52 9.63 -11.41
CA ALA A 114 -8.02 11.00 -11.29
C ALA A 114 -9.01 11.95 -10.57
N GLU A 115 -10.32 11.66 -10.62
CA GLU A 115 -11.36 12.49 -10.02
C GLU A 115 -11.42 12.36 -8.49
N ASN A 116 -11.06 11.18 -7.91
CA ASN A 116 -11.17 10.91 -6.48
C ASN A 116 -9.82 10.69 -5.77
N ALA A 117 -8.73 10.50 -6.52
CA ALA A 117 -7.44 10.10 -5.95
C ALA A 117 -6.87 11.13 -4.98
N MET A 118 -6.91 12.42 -5.33
CA MET A 118 -6.36 13.48 -4.48
C MET A 118 -7.10 13.58 -3.15
N GLU A 119 -8.43 13.52 -3.16
CA GLU A 119 -9.25 13.55 -1.96
C GLU A 119 -8.95 12.34 -1.05
N LEU A 120 -8.99 11.12 -1.63
CA LEU A 120 -8.75 9.89 -0.89
C LEU A 120 -7.34 9.81 -0.32
N VAL A 121 -6.31 10.14 -1.11
CA VAL A 121 -4.91 10.02 -0.70
C VAL A 121 -4.54 11.02 0.38
N SER A 122 -4.99 12.29 0.25
CA SER A 122 -4.60 13.35 1.20
C SER A 122 -5.27 13.25 2.57
N ASP A 123 -6.26 12.37 2.73
CA ASP A 123 -6.97 12.16 4.00
C ASP A 123 -6.29 11.14 4.93
N TYR A 124 -5.16 10.53 4.51
CA TYR A 124 -4.46 9.50 5.26
C TYR A 124 -2.98 9.83 5.46
N ASP A 125 -2.38 9.32 6.56
CA ASP A 125 -0.99 9.54 6.88
C ASP A 125 -0.03 8.74 5.99
N VAL A 126 -0.44 7.55 5.55
CA VAL A 126 0.34 6.65 4.68
C VAL A 126 -0.58 5.95 3.70
N VAL A 127 -0.12 5.75 2.47
CA VAL A 127 -0.83 4.95 1.46
C VAL A 127 -0.08 3.66 1.17
N LEU A 128 -0.78 2.53 1.09
CA LEU A 128 -0.27 1.28 0.55
C LEU A 128 -0.83 1.06 -0.86
N ASP A 129 0.06 1.05 -1.85
CA ASP A 129 -0.26 0.60 -3.20
C ASP A 129 -0.16 -0.92 -3.27
N ALA A 130 -1.32 -1.58 -3.18
CA ALA A 130 -1.49 -3.02 -3.33
C ALA A 130 -2.19 -3.38 -4.66
N SER A 131 -2.15 -2.47 -5.63
CA SER A 131 -2.76 -2.63 -6.94
C SER A 131 -1.99 -3.60 -7.84
N ASP A 132 -2.67 -4.18 -8.81
CA ASP A 132 -2.13 -5.17 -9.74
C ASP A 132 -1.92 -4.64 -11.17
N ASN A 133 -2.12 -3.34 -11.39
CA ASN A 133 -2.04 -2.74 -12.71
C ASN A 133 -1.25 -1.42 -12.72
N PHE A 134 -0.60 -1.14 -13.84
CA PHE A 134 0.22 0.06 -14.00
C PHE A 134 -0.55 1.39 -13.91
N PRO A 135 -1.74 1.56 -14.54
CA PRO A 135 -2.51 2.78 -14.42
C PRO A 135 -2.74 3.21 -12.97
N THR A 136 -3.19 2.31 -12.12
CA THR A 136 -3.41 2.60 -10.69
C THR A 136 -2.11 2.93 -9.97
N ARG A 137 -1.00 2.23 -10.24
CA ARG A 137 0.31 2.50 -9.62
C ARG A 137 0.81 3.90 -9.94
N PHE A 138 0.69 4.33 -11.21
CA PHE A 138 1.07 5.69 -11.62
C PHE A 138 0.16 6.73 -10.98
N LEU A 139 -1.14 6.50 -10.92
CA LEU A 139 -2.08 7.40 -10.28
C LEU A 139 -1.82 7.54 -8.77
N VAL A 140 -1.59 6.42 -8.06
CA VAL A 140 -1.22 6.46 -6.63
C VAL A 140 0.08 7.23 -6.44
N ASN A 141 1.12 6.95 -7.26
CA ASN A 141 2.37 7.69 -7.19
C ASN A 141 2.15 9.19 -7.36
N ASP A 142 1.43 9.59 -8.40
CA ASP A 142 1.26 11.00 -8.74
C ASP A 142 0.43 11.73 -7.68
N ALA A 143 -0.67 11.13 -7.22
CA ALA A 143 -1.48 11.68 -6.15
C ALA A 143 -0.68 11.82 -4.84
N CYS A 144 0.09 10.79 -4.45
CA CYS A 144 0.90 10.80 -3.23
C CYS A 144 2.05 11.83 -3.29
N VAL A 145 2.70 11.99 -4.45
CA VAL A 145 3.75 13.01 -4.63
C VAL A 145 3.17 14.42 -4.53
N LEU A 146 2.02 14.67 -5.18
CA LEU A 146 1.36 15.99 -5.18
C LEU A 146 0.75 16.35 -3.82
N SER A 147 0.26 15.39 -3.06
CA SER A 147 -0.27 15.59 -1.71
C SER A 147 0.79 15.56 -0.61
N GLU A 148 2.04 15.27 -0.96
CA GLU A 148 3.14 15.03 0.00
C GLU A 148 2.83 13.88 0.99
N THR A 149 2.00 12.92 0.60
CA THR A 149 1.66 11.73 1.39
C THR A 149 2.65 10.61 1.09
N PRO A 150 3.35 10.05 2.08
CA PRO A 150 4.24 8.91 1.84
C PRO A 150 3.45 7.67 1.45
N PHE A 151 4.05 6.82 0.59
CA PHE A 151 3.41 5.57 0.22
C PHE A 151 4.37 4.41 0.08
N VAL A 152 3.85 3.20 0.23
CA VAL A 152 4.58 1.94 0.07
C VAL A 152 4.02 1.18 -1.11
N HIS A 153 4.83 1.02 -2.16
CA HIS A 153 4.49 0.26 -3.35
C HIS A 153 4.93 -1.19 -3.21
N GLY A 154 4.03 -2.13 -3.52
CA GLY A 154 4.32 -3.55 -3.67
C GLY A 154 3.86 -4.09 -5.03
N ALA A 155 4.61 -5.01 -5.60
CA ALA A 155 4.23 -5.73 -6.81
C ALA A 155 4.69 -7.18 -6.76
N VAL A 156 3.95 -8.07 -7.42
CA VAL A 156 4.27 -9.49 -7.51
C VAL A 156 4.06 -10.02 -8.92
N TYR A 157 4.90 -10.96 -9.31
CA TYR A 157 4.82 -11.66 -10.59
C TYR A 157 5.37 -13.06 -10.45
N GLN A 158 4.58 -14.10 -10.71
CA GLN A 158 4.97 -15.51 -10.58
C GLN A 158 5.61 -15.84 -9.22
N PHE A 159 6.93 -15.80 -9.12
CA PHE A 159 7.74 -16.05 -7.93
C PHE A 159 8.50 -14.80 -7.46
N GLU A 160 8.37 -13.69 -8.16
CA GLU A 160 9.14 -12.48 -7.93
C GLU A 160 8.26 -11.40 -7.28
N GLY A 161 8.81 -10.69 -6.29
CA GLY A 161 8.18 -9.58 -5.62
C GLY A 161 9.05 -8.32 -5.66
N GLN A 162 8.41 -7.17 -5.67
CA GLN A 162 9.05 -5.86 -5.57
C GLN A 162 8.44 -5.08 -4.42
N LEU A 163 9.29 -4.29 -3.74
CA LEU A 163 8.89 -3.37 -2.69
C LEU A 163 9.73 -2.10 -2.76
N THR A 164 9.08 -0.95 -2.62
CA THR A 164 9.75 0.33 -2.41
C THR A 164 8.89 1.26 -1.59
N THR A 165 9.52 2.17 -0.85
CA THR A 165 8.85 3.22 -0.09
C THR A 165 9.19 4.57 -0.72
N VAL A 166 8.18 5.39 -0.94
CA VAL A 166 8.33 6.77 -1.40
C VAL A 166 7.99 7.69 -0.24
N ALA A 167 8.95 8.49 0.18
CA ALA A 167 8.77 9.45 1.28
C ALA A 167 7.83 10.59 0.88
N ALA A 168 7.34 11.33 1.86
CA ALA A 168 6.67 12.61 1.62
C ALA A 168 7.55 13.52 0.74
N GLY A 169 6.97 14.18 -0.25
CA GLY A 169 7.70 14.94 -1.26
C GLY A 169 8.27 14.12 -2.43
N GLY A 170 8.17 12.78 -2.37
CA GLY A 170 8.25 11.87 -3.52
C GLY A 170 9.54 11.81 -4.33
N ARG A 171 10.72 12.03 -3.74
CA ARG A 171 11.99 12.02 -4.50
C ARG A 171 13.04 11.09 -3.88
N PRO A 172 13.38 9.94 -4.55
CA PRO A 172 12.84 9.44 -5.80
C PRO A 172 11.43 8.88 -5.66
N CYS A 173 10.65 8.86 -6.74
CA CYS A 173 9.30 8.33 -6.81
C CYS A 173 9.20 7.11 -7.74
N TYR A 174 8.00 6.53 -7.88
CA TYR A 174 7.77 5.39 -8.77
C TYR A 174 8.08 5.72 -10.25
N ARG A 175 7.85 6.97 -10.70
CA ARG A 175 8.24 7.41 -12.06
C ARG A 175 9.76 7.52 -12.24
N CYS A 176 10.56 7.61 -11.18
CA CYS A 176 12.00 7.47 -11.29
C CYS A 176 12.41 6.02 -11.62
N LEU A 177 11.67 5.04 -11.13
CA LEU A 177 11.86 3.62 -11.43
C LEU A 177 11.30 3.26 -12.81
N PHE A 178 10.07 3.68 -13.11
CA PHE A 178 9.37 3.46 -14.38
C PHE A 178 8.92 4.80 -14.95
N PRO A 179 9.70 5.41 -15.87
CA PRO A 179 9.35 6.73 -16.43
C PRO A 179 8.04 6.73 -17.21
N GLN A 180 7.69 5.60 -17.82
CA GLN A 180 6.48 5.39 -18.60
C GLN A 180 5.91 4.00 -18.30
N ALA A 181 4.60 3.87 -18.38
CA ALA A 181 3.95 2.56 -18.31
C ALA A 181 4.37 1.71 -19.53
N PRO A 182 4.60 0.41 -19.33
CA PRO A 182 4.80 -0.50 -20.46
C PRO A 182 3.58 -0.47 -21.39
N PRO A 183 3.78 -0.61 -22.71
CA PRO A 183 2.65 -0.70 -23.64
C PRO A 183 1.65 -1.77 -23.23
N PRO A 184 0.34 -1.56 -23.42
CA PRO A 184 -0.69 -2.55 -23.04
C PRO A 184 -0.40 -3.92 -23.65
N GLY A 185 -0.51 -4.98 -22.82
CA GLY A 185 -0.30 -6.37 -23.24
C GLY A 185 1.17 -6.81 -23.35
N THR A 186 2.15 -5.94 -23.07
CA THR A 186 3.58 -6.32 -23.10
C THR A 186 4.03 -6.98 -21.79
N VAL A 187 3.41 -6.63 -20.67
CA VAL A 187 3.66 -7.27 -19.37
C VAL A 187 2.46 -8.14 -19.02
N PRO A 188 2.67 -9.46 -18.88
CA PRO A 188 1.59 -10.34 -18.45
C PRO A 188 1.13 -9.98 -17.04
N ASN A 189 -0.17 -9.99 -16.79
CA ASN A 189 -0.74 -9.82 -15.46
C ASN A 189 -0.81 -11.14 -14.68
N CYS A 190 -1.14 -11.06 -13.38
CA CYS A 190 -1.25 -12.26 -12.53
C CYS A 190 -2.30 -13.27 -13.01
N ALA A 191 -3.33 -12.82 -13.74
CA ALA A 191 -4.37 -13.71 -14.29
C ALA A 191 -3.84 -14.56 -15.43
N THR A 192 -2.91 -14.04 -16.24
CA THR A 192 -2.33 -14.74 -17.40
C THR A 192 -1.04 -15.46 -17.09
N ALA A 193 -0.19 -14.92 -16.21
CA ALA A 193 1.11 -15.49 -15.86
C ALA A 193 1.08 -16.38 -14.61
N GLY A 194 0.04 -16.22 -13.79
CA GLY A 194 -0.05 -16.86 -12.47
C GLY A 194 0.83 -16.19 -11.41
N VAL A 195 0.57 -16.52 -10.16
CA VAL A 195 1.34 -16.09 -8.99
C VAL A 195 1.28 -17.17 -7.90
N LEU A 196 2.41 -17.44 -7.26
CA LEU A 196 2.45 -18.32 -6.10
C LEU A 196 1.69 -17.65 -4.95
N GLY A 197 0.62 -18.28 -4.42
CA GLY A 197 -0.32 -17.62 -3.49
C GLY A 197 0.28 -17.06 -2.22
N VAL A 198 1.37 -17.65 -1.70
CA VAL A 198 2.09 -17.15 -0.51
C VAL A 198 2.94 -15.90 -0.81
N LEU A 199 3.31 -15.66 -2.06
CA LEU A 199 4.19 -14.54 -2.41
C LEU A 199 3.56 -13.17 -2.14
N PRO A 200 2.30 -12.89 -2.55
CA PRO A 200 1.62 -11.66 -2.13
C PRO A 200 1.54 -11.52 -0.60
N GLY A 201 1.42 -12.65 0.13
CA GLY A 201 1.47 -12.67 1.59
C GLY A 201 2.78 -12.11 2.13
N THR A 202 3.91 -12.53 1.57
CA THR A 202 5.24 -12.05 1.95
C THR A 202 5.39 -10.55 1.67
N ILE A 203 5.13 -10.12 0.44
CA ILE A 203 5.30 -8.71 0.03
C ILE A 203 4.31 -7.79 0.75
N GLY A 204 3.04 -8.19 0.92
CA GLY A 204 2.05 -7.38 1.64
C GLY A 204 2.39 -7.23 3.14
N ALA A 205 2.95 -8.26 3.77
CA ALA A 205 3.47 -8.14 5.14
C ALA A 205 4.69 -7.17 5.22
N MET A 206 5.56 -7.18 4.20
CA MET A 206 6.64 -6.20 4.10
C MET A 206 6.10 -4.78 3.87
N GLN A 207 5.05 -4.59 3.06
CA GLN A 207 4.39 -3.29 2.89
C GLN A 207 3.84 -2.77 4.22
N ALA A 208 3.15 -3.60 5.00
CA ALA A 208 2.66 -3.24 6.33
C ALA A 208 3.80 -2.85 7.27
N THR A 209 4.94 -3.55 7.22
CA THR A 209 6.13 -3.22 8.00
C THR A 209 6.67 -1.84 7.66
N GLU A 210 6.79 -1.52 6.37
CA GLU A 210 7.26 -0.19 5.94
C GLU A 210 6.30 0.93 6.36
N ALA A 211 4.97 0.71 6.27
CA ALA A 211 3.99 1.67 6.75
C ALA A 211 4.11 1.93 8.25
N ILE A 212 4.26 0.89 9.06
CA ILE A 212 4.48 1.00 10.51
C ILE A 212 5.77 1.76 10.80
N LYS A 213 6.86 1.51 10.08
CA LYS A 213 8.12 2.24 10.22
C LYS A 213 7.96 3.73 9.92
N LEU A 214 7.22 4.08 8.87
CA LEU A 214 6.93 5.47 8.52
C LEU A 214 6.14 6.18 9.64
N ILE A 215 5.12 5.53 10.19
CA ILE A 215 4.27 6.09 11.25
C ILE A 215 5.06 6.28 12.54
N LEU A 216 5.85 5.29 12.94
CA LEU A 216 6.63 5.32 14.17
C LEU A 216 7.92 6.15 14.06
N GLY A 217 8.39 6.44 12.85
CA GLY A 217 9.69 7.07 12.64
C GLY A 217 10.86 6.19 13.08
N VAL A 218 10.73 4.85 13.01
CA VAL A 218 11.73 3.89 13.48
C VAL A 218 12.43 3.17 12.33
N GLY A 219 13.68 2.77 12.56
CA GLY A 219 14.49 2.09 11.56
C GLY A 219 14.76 2.95 10.32
N ASP A 220 15.14 2.28 9.22
CA ASP A 220 15.38 2.92 7.93
C ASP A 220 14.29 2.47 6.95
N PRO A 221 13.25 3.28 6.65
CA PRO A 221 12.30 2.99 5.59
C PRO A 221 13.01 2.78 4.25
N LEU A 222 12.43 1.95 3.39
CA LEU A 222 13.01 1.57 2.08
C LEU A 222 12.88 2.72 1.06
N THR A 223 13.30 3.92 1.44
CA THR A 223 13.34 5.10 0.58
C THR A 223 14.64 5.13 -0.25
N GLY A 224 14.55 5.53 -1.52
CA GLY A 224 15.73 5.57 -2.40
C GLY A 224 16.29 4.17 -2.74
N ALA A 225 15.49 3.12 -2.61
CA ALA A 225 15.87 1.77 -3.02
C ALA A 225 14.64 0.94 -3.39
N VAL A 226 14.84 -0.09 -4.19
CA VAL A 226 13.86 -1.14 -4.48
C VAL A 226 14.40 -2.46 -3.96
N VAL A 227 13.59 -3.20 -3.23
CA VAL A 227 13.87 -4.60 -2.89
C VAL A 227 13.22 -5.49 -3.94
N TYR A 228 14.02 -6.40 -4.49
CA TYR A 228 13.56 -7.54 -5.28
C TYR A 228 13.68 -8.81 -4.46
N TYR A 229 12.61 -9.57 -4.41
CA TYR A 229 12.51 -10.85 -3.72
C TYR A 229 12.21 -11.95 -4.74
N ASP A 230 13.05 -12.98 -4.83
CA ASP A 230 12.79 -14.19 -5.62
C ASP A 230 12.47 -15.36 -4.66
N ALA A 231 11.22 -15.83 -4.70
CA ALA A 231 10.81 -16.97 -3.86
C ALA A 231 11.42 -18.32 -4.28
N ARG A 232 12.11 -18.42 -5.42
CA ARG A 232 12.84 -19.62 -5.84
C ARG A 232 14.23 -19.70 -5.19
N ASP A 233 14.83 -18.53 -4.98
CA ASP A 233 16.12 -18.39 -4.27
C ASP A 233 15.88 -17.37 -3.14
N PRO A 234 15.79 -17.80 -1.86
CA PRO A 234 15.33 -16.96 -0.76
C PRO A 234 16.33 -15.84 -0.40
N GLY A 235 16.67 -15.05 -1.39
CA GLY A 235 17.47 -13.85 -1.31
C GLY A 235 16.63 -12.61 -1.53
N THR A 236 17.12 -11.47 -1.06
CA THR A 236 16.58 -10.16 -1.39
C THR A 236 17.71 -9.30 -1.93
N ASP A 237 17.51 -8.76 -3.13
CA ASP A 237 18.42 -7.76 -3.70
C ASP A 237 17.87 -6.37 -3.40
N ARG A 238 18.70 -5.52 -2.78
CA ARG A 238 18.39 -4.10 -2.58
C ARG A 238 19.14 -3.29 -3.63
N ILE A 239 18.39 -2.70 -4.56
CA ILE A 239 18.92 -1.90 -5.67
C ILE A 239 18.67 -0.43 -5.37
N PRO A 240 19.71 0.44 -5.37
CA PRO A 240 19.53 1.87 -5.21
C PRO A 240 18.62 2.45 -6.29
N LEU A 241 17.70 3.33 -5.88
CA LEU A 241 16.85 4.11 -6.76
C LEU A 241 17.26 5.58 -6.65
N GLU A 242 17.85 6.11 -7.72
CA GLU A 242 18.27 7.51 -7.76
C GLU A 242 17.16 8.40 -8.29
N PRO A 243 17.00 9.63 -7.75
CA PRO A 243 16.06 10.59 -8.30
C PRO A 243 16.48 11.03 -9.70
N ARG A 244 15.53 11.05 -10.63
CA ARG A 244 15.76 11.50 -11.99
C ARG A 244 15.51 13.01 -12.12
N PRO A 245 16.49 13.81 -12.62
CA PRO A 245 16.27 15.24 -12.84
C PRO A 245 15.15 15.55 -13.84
N ASP A 246 14.93 14.65 -14.80
CA ASP A 246 13.89 14.71 -15.84
C ASP A 246 12.60 13.95 -15.49
N CYS A 247 12.38 13.62 -14.22
CA CYS A 247 11.16 12.96 -13.80
C CYS A 247 9.96 13.90 -13.96
N ALA A 248 8.92 13.43 -14.64
CA ALA A 248 7.76 14.25 -14.99
C ALA A 248 7.00 14.82 -13.78
N ILE A 249 7.15 14.22 -12.57
CA ILE A 249 6.44 14.69 -11.38
C ILE A 249 7.35 15.16 -10.24
N CYS A 250 8.51 14.52 -10.02
CA CYS A 250 9.41 14.86 -8.92
C CYS A 250 10.78 15.40 -9.40
N GLY A 251 10.93 15.65 -10.69
CA GLY A 251 12.15 16.18 -11.29
C GLY A 251 12.41 17.66 -10.97
N ASP A 252 13.42 18.21 -11.61
CA ASP A 252 13.83 19.61 -11.37
C ASP A 252 12.84 20.61 -12.02
N ASP A 253 12.13 20.21 -13.11
CA ASP A 253 11.07 20.97 -13.75
C ASP A 253 9.90 20.01 -14.08
N PRO A 254 9.02 19.72 -13.09
CA PRO A 254 7.96 18.74 -13.26
C PRO A 254 6.87 19.23 -14.21
N GLU A 255 6.46 18.36 -15.13
CA GLU A 255 5.38 18.60 -16.10
C GLU A 255 4.00 18.32 -15.46
N ILE A 256 3.90 17.28 -14.61
CA ILE A 256 2.66 16.88 -13.93
C ILE A 256 2.50 17.75 -12.69
N ARG A 257 1.41 18.53 -12.65
CA ARG A 257 1.06 19.41 -11.53
C ARG A 257 -0.33 19.12 -10.97
N ASP A 258 -1.12 18.34 -11.69
CA ASP A 258 -2.43 17.83 -11.30
C ASP A 258 -2.57 16.40 -11.87
N VAL A 259 -3.19 15.51 -11.13
CA VAL A 259 -3.50 14.16 -11.62
C VAL A 259 -4.48 14.20 -12.80
N ALA A 260 -5.28 15.25 -12.92
CA ALA A 260 -6.19 15.46 -14.06
C ALA A 260 -5.46 15.75 -15.39
N ASP A 261 -4.17 16.17 -15.34
CA ASP A 261 -3.36 16.41 -16.53
C ASP A 261 -2.83 15.12 -17.18
N VAL A 262 -3.10 13.95 -16.57
CA VAL A 262 -2.58 12.66 -17.00
C VAL A 262 -3.69 11.68 -17.32
N THR A 263 -3.61 11.06 -18.50
CA THR A 263 -4.47 9.93 -18.84
C THR A 263 -3.89 8.63 -18.30
N TYR A 264 -4.56 8.03 -17.31
CA TYR A 264 -4.19 6.75 -16.68
C TYR A 264 -4.89 5.56 -17.34
N ASP A 265 -4.88 5.51 -18.67
CA ASP A 265 -5.26 4.34 -19.45
C ASP A 265 -3.97 3.64 -19.92
N GLY A 266 -3.95 2.39 -20.17
CA GLY A 266 -2.79 1.55 -20.50
C GLY A 266 -1.47 2.18 -21.02
N GLY A 267 -1.37 3.49 -21.21
CA GLY A 267 -0.18 4.22 -21.65
C GLY A 267 0.40 5.23 -20.65
N CYS A 268 -0.39 5.75 -19.70
CA CYS A 268 0.00 6.80 -18.73
C CYS A 268 0.80 7.95 -19.38
N THR A 269 0.25 8.55 -20.41
CA THR A 269 0.85 9.69 -21.14
C THR A 269 0.38 11.01 -20.53
N VAL A 270 1.28 12.01 -20.47
CA VAL A 270 0.91 13.39 -20.18
C VAL A 270 0.20 13.95 -21.41
N ASP A 271 -1.01 14.50 -21.23
CA ASP A 271 -1.72 15.15 -22.31
C ASP A 271 -0.96 16.43 -22.69
N ALA A 272 -0.38 16.44 -23.88
CA ALA A 272 0.25 17.64 -24.41
C ALA A 272 -0.82 18.58 -24.97
N ASP A 273 -0.93 19.80 -24.40
CA ASP A 273 -1.71 20.90 -24.95
C ASP A 273 -1.26 21.32 -26.36
#